data_60b5222286585d6b9abb4429ee981edd
#
_entry.id   60b5222286585d6b9abb4429ee981edd
#
_cell.length_a   1.000
_cell.length_b   1.000
_cell.length_c   1.000
_cell.angle_alpha   90.00
_cell.angle_beta   90.00
_cell.angle_gamma   90.00
#
_symmetry.space_group_name_H-M   'P 1'
#
loop_
_entity.id
_entity.type
_entity.pdbx_description
1 polymer ?
#
loop_
_entity_poly.entity_id
_entity_poly.type
_entity_poly.pdbx_seq_one_letter_code
_entity_poly.pdbx_strand_id
1 'polypeptide(L)'
;MSDFKGKRVLLSFHPLAWTGLCADQMKALEANRERFDRLNTVALGLSVDSVPSKNAWAKTLGIEHTSLLCDFWPHGRVARDYGLFRKANGFSERANVLLDEKHRVILVKVYPITQLPDFEEIFKVLT
;
A
#
# COMPACT_ATOMS: atom_id res chain seq x y z
N MET A 1 -9.31 -1.44 -9.93
CA MET A 1 -8.20 -2.22 -10.54
C MET A 1 -8.17 -2.16 -12.06
N SER A 2 -9.30 -1.86 -12.71
CA SER A 2 -9.34 -1.75 -14.18
C SER A 2 -8.39 -0.66 -14.70
N ASP A 3 -8.13 0.39 -13.93
CA ASP A 3 -7.20 1.46 -14.32
C ASP A 3 -5.74 0.99 -14.45
N PHE A 4 -5.42 -0.17 -13.90
CA PHE A 4 -4.06 -0.72 -13.89
C PHE A 4 -3.97 -2.02 -14.71
N LYS A 5 -4.88 -2.21 -15.64
CA LYS A 5 -4.92 -3.40 -16.50
C LYS A 5 -3.60 -3.57 -17.23
N GLY A 6 -3.06 -4.78 -17.18
CA GLY A 6 -1.79 -5.11 -17.84
C GLY A 6 -0.54 -4.71 -17.06
N LYS A 7 -0.70 -4.10 -15.88
CA LYS A 7 0.41 -3.76 -15.01
C LYS A 7 0.39 -4.63 -13.74
N ARG A 8 1.58 -4.88 -13.21
CA ARG A 8 1.68 -5.47 -11.87
C ARG A 8 1.34 -4.40 -10.84
N VAL A 9 0.76 -4.79 -9.73
CA VAL A 9 0.28 -3.85 -8.70
C VAL A 9 0.80 -4.27 -7.34
N LEU A 10 1.44 -3.34 -6.64
CA LEU A 10 1.80 -3.51 -5.24
C LEU A 10 0.78 -2.77 -4.38
N LEU A 11 0.08 -3.52 -3.52
CA LEU A 11 -0.81 -2.95 -2.51
C LEU A 11 -0.03 -2.89 -1.20
N SER A 12 0.32 -1.69 -0.76
CA SER A 12 1.08 -1.49 0.47
C SER A 12 0.13 -0.98 1.56
N PHE A 13 -0.32 -1.93 2.39
CA PHE A 13 -1.24 -1.63 3.49
C PHE A 13 -0.50 -1.06 4.69
N HIS A 14 -1.07 -0.03 5.28
CA HIS A 14 -0.57 0.54 6.53
C HIS A 14 -1.74 0.82 7.48
N PRO A 15 -1.53 0.77 8.80
CA PRO A 15 -2.64 0.91 9.75
C PRO A 15 -3.39 2.22 9.64
N LEU A 16 -2.73 3.35 9.79
CA LEU A 16 -3.38 4.66 9.82
C LEU A 16 -2.49 5.77 9.29
N ALA A 17 -3.07 6.70 8.54
CA ALA A 17 -2.45 7.98 8.21
C ALA A 17 -2.09 8.74 9.50
N TRP A 18 -1.21 9.72 9.37
CA TRP A 18 -0.76 10.60 10.46
C TRP A 18 0.05 9.90 11.55
N THR A 19 0.61 8.71 11.26
CA THR A 19 1.53 8.02 12.16
C THR A 19 2.92 7.97 11.53
N GLY A 20 3.97 7.97 12.38
CA GLY A 20 5.36 8.12 11.92
C GLY A 20 5.83 7.01 11.00
N LEU A 21 5.65 5.76 11.39
CA LEU A 21 6.13 4.62 10.59
C LEU A 21 5.33 4.46 9.28
N CYS A 22 4.02 4.76 9.33
CA CYS A 22 3.20 4.76 8.11
C CYS A 22 3.65 5.88 7.15
N ALA A 23 4.05 7.04 7.68
CA ALA A 23 4.62 8.10 6.87
C ALA A 23 5.90 7.64 6.16
N ASP A 24 6.80 6.98 6.88
CA ASP A 24 8.04 6.45 6.31
C ASP A 24 7.78 5.42 5.23
N GLN A 25 6.78 4.57 5.43
CA GLN A 25 6.37 3.57 4.45
C GLN A 25 5.90 4.23 3.14
N MET A 26 5.06 5.25 3.23
CA MET A 26 4.54 5.93 2.04
C MET A 26 5.62 6.77 1.34
N LYS A 27 6.50 7.40 2.09
CA LYS A 27 7.65 8.10 1.53
C LYS A 27 8.59 7.15 0.78
N ALA A 28 8.75 5.92 1.27
CA ALA A 28 9.56 4.91 0.60
C ALA A 28 8.93 4.49 -0.74
N LEU A 29 7.60 4.38 -0.82
CA LEU A 29 6.92 4.12 -2.08
C LEU A 29 7.18 5.24 -3.08
N GLU A 30 7.03 6.48 -2.64
CA GLU A 30 7.24 7.65 -3.49
C GLU A 30 8.69 7.71 -3.99
N ALA A 31 9.65 7.47 -3.11
CA ALA A 31 11.07 7.50 -3.46
C ALA A 31 11.44 6.42 -4.47
N ASN A 32 10.73 5.30 -4.48
CA ASN A 32 11.01 4.18 -5.39
C ASN A 32 10.10 4.14 -6.61
N ARG A 33 9.30 5.17 -6.86
CA ARG A 33 8.32 5.16 -7.95
C ARG A 33 8.92 4.87 -9.32
N GLU A 34 10.11 5.41 -9.60
CA GLU A 34 10.76 5.18 -10.89
C GLU A 34 11.21 3.72 -11.06
N ARG A 35 11.68 3.10 -9.98
CA ARG A 35 12.03 1.67 -10.00
C ARG A 35 10.79 0.82 -10.30
N PHE A 36 9.65 1.15 -9.67
CA PHE A 36 8.40 0.44 -9.95
C PHE A 36 7.97 0.65 -11.39
N ASP A 37 8.02 1.87 -11.89
CA ASP A 37 7.66 2.18 -13.28
C ASP A 37 8.48 1.36 -14.28
N ARG A 38 9.79 1.29 -14.06
CA ARG A 38 10.68 0.51 -14.94
C ARG A 38 10.35 -0.99 -14.93
N LEU A 39 9.71 -1.47 -13.89
CA LEU A 39 9.32 -2.87 -13.73
C LEU A 39 7.83 -3.11 -14.07
N ASN A 40 7.21 -2.18 -14.78
CA ASN A 40 5.79 -2.24 -15.15
C ASN A 40 4.88 -2.46 -13.94
N THR A 41 5.18 -1.77 -12.84
CA THR A 41 4.49 -1.95 -11.57
C THR A 41 3.96 -0.62 -11.06
N VAL A 42 2.73 -0.62 -10.54
CA VAL A 42 2.13 0.52 -9.85
C VAL A 42 2.09 0.20 -8.37
N ALA A 43 2.63 1.08 -7.54
CA ALA A 43 2.56 0.94 -6.09
C ALA A 43 1.46 1.84 -5.53
N LEU A 44 0.60 1.28 -4.70
CA LEU A 44 -0.54 1.96 -4.09
C LEU A 44 -0.47 1.80 -2.58
N GLY A 45 -0.72 2.88 -1.84
CA GLY A 45 -0.83 2.82 -0.38
C GLY A 45 -2.29 2.74 0.04
N LEU A 46 -2.61 1.86 0.98
CA LEU A 46 -3.98 1.66 1.46
C LEU A 46 -4.07 1.73 2.98
N SER A 47 -5.10 2.43 3.45
CA SER A 47 -5.47 2.44 4.87
C SER A 47 -6.97 2.69 5.01
N VAL A 48 -7.49 2.57 6.23
CA VAL A 48 -8.92 2.77 6.52
C VAL A 48 -9.32 4.22 6.67
N ASP A 49 -8.43 5.16 6.40
CA ASP A 49 -8.70 6.60 6.56
C ASP A 49 -9.65 7.13 5.51
N SER A 50 -10.26 8.28 5.80
CA SER A 50 -11.12 8.98 4.84
C SER A 50 -10.30 9.64 3.73
N VAL A 51 -10.93 9.93 2.60
CA VAL A 51 -10.28 10.59 1.46
C VAL A 51 -9.73 11.98 1.84
N PRO A 52 -10.49 12.87 2.50
CA PRO A 52 -9.92 14.16 2.89
C PRO A 52 -8.70 14.06 3.80
N SER A 53 -8.72 13.12 4.75
CA SER A 53 -7.59 12.90 5.65
C SER A 53 -6.36 12.42 4.89
N LYS A 54 -6.52 11.45 3.98
CA LYS A 54 -5.41 10.93 3.17
C LYS A 54 -4.81 12.01 2.26
N ASN A 55 -5.66 12.81 1.63
CA ASN A 55 -5.21 13.89 0.75
C ASN A 55 -4.38 14.92 1.50
N ALA A 56 -4.83 15.33 2.69
CA ALA A 56 -4.10 16.27 3.52
C ALA A 56 -2.76 15.69 3.97
N TRP A 57 -2.76 14.43 4.34
CA TRP A 57 -1.55 13.73 4.78
C TRP A 57 -0.53 13.60 3.64
N ALA A 58 -0.98 13.22 2.45
CA ALA A 58 -0.11 13.12 1.28
C ALA A 58 0.58 14.45 0.97
N LYS A 59 -0.16 15.55 1.05
CA LYS A 59 0.41 16.90 0.86
C LYS A 59 1.47 17.21 1.92
N THR A 60 1.19 16.90 3.16
CA THR A 60 2.13 17.11 4.28
C THR A 60 3.41 16.32 4.08
N LEU A 61 3.31 15.10 3.53
CA LEU A 61 4.47 14.24 3.28
C LEU A 61 5.21 14.58 1.98
N GLY A 62 4.65 15.44 1.14
CA GLY A 62 5.23 15.74 -0.17
C GLY A 62 5.08 14.60 -1.18
N ILE A 63 4.06 13.78 -1.03
CA ILE A 63 3.79 12.68 -1.96
C ILE A 63 2.97 13.20 -3.14
N GLU A 64 3.55 13.14 -4.33
CA GLU A 64 2.95 13.71 -5.55
C GLU A 64 2.56 12.66 -6.58
N HIS A 65 3.25 11.53 -6.63
CA HIS A 65 3.11 10.53 -7.70
C HIS A 65 2.50 9.22 -7.26
N THR A 66 2.62 8.86 -5.98
CA THR A 66 2.07 7.63 -5.43
C THR A 66 0.62 7.85 -5.02
N SER A 67 -0.30 7.03 -5.52
CA SER A 67 -1.70 7.11 -5.12
C SER A 67 -1.90 6.47 -3.75
N LEU A 68 -2.50 7.23 -2.85
CA LEU A 68 -2.87 6.74 -1.52
C LEU A 68 -4.39 6.52 -1.50
N LEU A 69 -4.78 5.27 -1.37
CA LEU A 69 -6.19 4.86 -1.45
C LEU A 69 -6.80 4.71 -0.06
N CYS A 70 -8.12 4.77 0.00
CA CYS A 70 -8.88 4.76 1.25
C CYS A 70 -9.82 3.58 1.30
N ASP A 71 -9.58 2.68 2.26
CA ASP A 71 -10.43 1.53 2.55
C ASP A 71 -11.45 1.91 3.65
N PHE A 72 -12.04 3.11 3.46
CA PHE A 72 -12.88 3.75 4.47
C PHE A 72 -14.25 3.08 4.60
N TRP A 73 -14.90 2.79 3.47
CA TRP A 73 -16.25 2.23 3.50
C TRP A 73 -16.51 1.25 2.37
N PRO A 74 -17.06 0.06 2.62
CA PRO A 74 -17.26 -0.49 3.97
C PRO A 74 -15.91 -0.61 4.70
N HIS A 75 -15.90 -0.25 5.95
CA HIS A 75 -14.67 -0.05 6.72
C HIS A 75 -13.77 -1.29 6.70
N GLY A 76 -12.59 -1.15 6.11
CA GLY A 76 -11.60 -2.22 6.07
C GLY A 76 -11.95 -3.38 5.15
N ARG A 77 -12.88 -3.20 4.21
CA ARG A 77 -13.32 -4.29 3.34
C ARG A 77 -12.20 -4.88 2.51
N VAL A 78 -11.38 -4.03 1.88
CA VAL A 78 -10.28 -4.52 1.05
C VAL A 78 -9.26 -5.29 1.89
N ALA A 79 -8.93 -4.76 3.07
CA ALA A 79 -8.05 -5.46 4.00
C ALA A 79 -8.64 -6.82 4.41
N ARG A 80 -9.94 -6.88 4.67
CA ARG A 80 -10.62 -8.15 4.99
C ARG A 80 -10.53 -9.15 3.86
N ASP A 81 -10.72 -8.69 2.63
CA ASP A 81 -10.68 -9.57 1.46
C ASP A 81 -9.31 -10.23 1.29
N TYR A 82 -8.25 -9.58 1.74
CA TYR A 82 -6.90 -10.14 1.73
C TYR A 82 -6.50 -10.81 3.06
N GLY A 83 -7.42 -10.88 4.03
CA GLY A 83 -7.12 -11.47 5.34
C GLY A 83 -6.21 -10.61 6.22
N LEU A 84 -6.19 -9.29 5.98
CA LEU A 84 -5.27 -8.36 6.64
C LEU A 84 -5.93 -7.42 7.64
N PHE A 85 -7.24 -7.53 7.86
CA PHE A 85 -7.96 -6.63 8.75
C PHE A 85 -7.83 -7.07 10.22
N ARG A 86 -7.45 -6.15 11.09
CA ARG A 86 -7.32 -6.39 12.53
C ARG A 86 -8.61 -5.98 13.24
N LYS A 87 -9.49 -6.94 13.49
CA LYS A 87 -10.80 -6.68 14.13
C LYS A 87 -10.69 -5.97 15.46
N ALA A 88 -9.69 -6.33 16.26
CA ALA A 88 -9.51 -5.75 17.58
C ALA A 88 -9.11 -4.27 17.53
N ASN A 89 -8.54 -3.82 16.42
CA ASN A 89 -7.98 -2.46 16.29
C ASN A 89 -8.74 -1.58 15.29
N GLY A 90 -9.49 -2.18 14.36
CA GLY A 90 -10.22 -1.42 13.33
C GLY A 90 -9.36 -0.90 12.18
N PHE A 91 -8.16 -1.44 11.99
CA PHE A 91 -7.29 -1.10 10.86
C PHE A 91 -6.58 -2.35 10.32
N SER A 92 -5.81 -2.18 9.24
CA SER A 92 -5.12 -3.30 8.61
C SER A 92 -3.80 -3.62 9.29
N GLU A 93 -3.30 -4.84 9.01
CA GLU A 93 -1.89 -5.15 9.23
C GLU A 93 -1.00 -4.22 8.41
N ARG A 94 0.29 -4.16 8.74
CA ARG A 94 1.30 -3.56 7.89
C ARG A 94 1.77 -4.64 6.94
N ALA A 95 1.43 -4.52 5.66
CA ALA A 95 1.62 -5.64 4.73
C ALA A 95 1.79 -5.16 3.29
N ASN A 96 2.52 -5.95 2.51
CA ASN A 96 2.63 -5.80 1.06
C ASN A 96 1.94 -6.97 0.37
N VAL A 97 1.08 -6.67 -0.59
CA VAL A 97 0.44 -7.65 -1.47
C VAL A 97 0.85 -7.32 -2.90
N LEU A 98 1.47 -8.26 -3.58
CA LEU A 98 1.90 -8.07 -4.97
C LEU A 98 0.99 -8.87 -5.91
N LEU A 99 0.49 -8.19 -6.94
CA LEU A 99 -0.37 -8.76 -7.96
C LEU A 99 0.35 -8.78 -9.31
N ASP A 100 0.15 -9.85 -10.08
CA ASP A 100 0.70 -9.95 -11.44
C ASP A 100 -0.11 -9.10 -12.44
N GLU A 101 0.25 -9.16 -13.72
CA GLU A 101 -0.39 -8.37 -14.79
C GLU A 101 -1.87 -8.73 -14.99
N LYS A 102 -2.29 -9.90 -14.53
CA LYS A 102 -3.70 -10.33 -14.54
C LYS A 102 -4.37 -10.08 -13.18
N HIS A 103 -3.67 -9.37 -12.29
CA HIS A 103 -4.12 -9.02 -10.94
C HIS A 103 -4.37 -10.25 -10.04
N ARG A 104 -3.61 -11.31 -10.26
CA ARG A 104 -3.61 -12.47 -9.35
C ARG A 104 -2.53 -12.25 -8.29
N VAL A 105 -2.83 -12.67 -7.06
CA VAL A 105 -1.89 -12.53 -5.94
C VAL A 105 -0.69 -13.45 -6.14
N ILE A 106 0.51 -12.89 -6.14
CA ILE A 106 1.76 -13.66 -6.25
C ILE A 106 2.62 -13.58 -4.99
N LEU A 107 2.34 -12.63 -4.10
CA LEU A 107 3.06 -12.51 -2.83
C LEU A 107 2.20 -11.77 -1.81
N VAL A 108 2.16 -12.28 -0.58
CA VAL A 108 1.62 -11.57 0.58
C VAL A 108 2.67 -11.62 1.67
N LYS A 109 3.10 -10.47 2.16
CA LYS A 109 4.07 -10.38 3.26
C LYS A 109 3.53 -9.46 4.33
N VAL A 110 3.38 -10.00 5.56
CA VAL A 110 2.92 -9.24 6.72
C VAL A 110 4.12 -8.91 7.59
N TYR A 111 4.21 -7.67 8.03
CA TYR A 111 5.28 -7.18 8.90
C TYR A 111 4.71 -6.86 10.28
N PRO A 112 5.52 -6.93 11.34
CA PRO A 112 5.12 -6.39 12.63
C PRO A 112 4.68 -4.91 12.48
N ILE A 113 3.70 -4.48 13.27
CA ILE A 113 3.19 -3.10 13.19
C ILE A 113 4.32 -2.09 13.40
N THR A 114 5.33 -2.45 14.19
CA THR A 114 6.46 -1.58 14.54
C THR A 114 7.63 -1.66 13.56
N GLN A 115 7.50 -2.41 12.47
CA GLN A 115 8.57 -2.61 11.51
C GLN A 115 8.22 -2.06 10.14
N LEU A 116 9.14 -1.29 9.52
CA LEU A 116 8.98 -0.80 8.16
C LEU A 116 9.06 -1.99 7.18
N PRO A 117 8.16 -2.08 6.19
CA PRO A 117 8.27 -3.10 5.15
C PRO A 117 9.57 -3.00 4.38
N ASP A 118 10.11 -4.16 4.00
CA ASP A 118 11.31 -4.24 3.17
C ASP A 118 10.92 -4.31 1.70
N PHE A 119 10.97 -3.17 1.00
CA PHE A 119 10.59 -3.13 -0.42
C PHE A 119 11.60 -3.82 -1.33
N GLU A 120 12.83 -4.08 -0.86
CA GLU A 120 13.78 -4.86 -1.65
C GLU A 120 13.30 -6.30 -1.86
N GLU A 121 12.53 -6.85 -0.95
CA GLU A 121 11.89 -8.16 -1.13
C GLU A 121 10.93 -8.14 -2.33
N ILE A 122 10.23 -7.02 -2.52
CA ILE A 122 9.32 -6.84 -3.67
C ILE A 122 10.12 -6.74 -4.97
N PHE A 123 11.19 -5.94 -4.98
CA PHE A 123 12.02 -5.79 -6.17
C PHE A 123 12.66 -7.10 -6.60
N LYS A 124 13.04 -7.96 -5.66
CA LYS A 124 13.57 -9.30 -5.97
C LYS A 124 12.56 -10.15 -6.71
N VAL A 125 11.29 -10.10 -6.30
CA VAL A 125 10.22 -10.86 -6.98
C VAL A 125 9.93 -10.27 -8.36
N LEU A 126 10.00 -8.95 -8.51
CA LEU A 126 9.71 -8.27 -9.77
C LEU A 126 10.80 -8.46 -10.84
N THR A 127 12.01 -8.70 -10.41
CA THR A 127 13.14 -8.94 -11.34
C THR A 127 13.37 -10.44 -11.53
#